data_f2e2927f4108ad4730b1e00311ff6957
#
_entry.id   f2e2927f4108ad4730b1e00311ff6957
#
_cell.length_a   1.000
_cell.length_b   1.000
_cell.length_c   1.000
_cell.angle_alpha   90.00
_cell.angle_beta   90.00
_cell.angle_gamma   90.00
#
_symmetry.space_group_name_H-M   'P 1'
#
loop_
_entity.id
_entity.type
_entity.pdbx_description
1 polymer ?
#
loop_
_entity_poly.entity_id
_entity_poly.type
_entity_poly.pdbx_seq_one_letter_code
_entity_poly.pdbx_strand_id
1 'polypeptide(L)'
;GLSYTTFDYSGLNIRMTDKKQKQLVVSFTVTNTGQRDGYEVAQLYVRDMQSKEPRPLKELKGFDKVYLKAGESKQIEIGLSEDAFQYFNAKQSRWVFEKGEFEILVGASSKDIRLAEKIKM
;
A
#
# COMPACT_ATOMS: atom_id res chain seq x y z
N GLY A 1 16.74 -25.32 -7.90
CA GLY A 1 16.08 -25.05 -6.63
C GLY A 1 15.58 -23.64 -6.53
N LEU A 2 14.78 -23.40 -5.52
CA LEU A 2 14.24 -22.08 -5.30
C LEU A 2 15.32 -21.15 -4.76
N SER A 3 15.39 -19.97 -5.34
CA SER A 3 16.31 -18.94 -4.87
C SER A 3 15.55 -18.03 -3.93
N TYR A 4 15.91 -18.10 -2.66
CA TYR A 4 15.31 -17.22 -1.67
C TYR A 4 16.23 -16.06 -1.40
N THR A 5 15.65 -14.90 -1.32
CA THR A 5 16.34 -13.71 -0.85
C THR A 5 15.38 -12.95 0.06
N THR A 6 15.91 -12.01 0.80
CA THR A 6 15.13 -11.25 1.77
C THR A 6 15.09 -9.78 1.35
N PHE A 7 14.01 -9.11 1.73
CA PHE A 7 13.79 -7.71 1.38
C PHE A 7 13.41 -6.92 2.62
N ASP A 8 13.94 -5.70 2.72
CA ASP A 8 13.54 -4.73 3.72
C ASP A 8 12.73 -3.63 3.07
N TYR A 9 11.78 -3.09 3.83
CA TYR A 9 10.94 -1.97 3.44
C TYR A 9 11.20 -0.82 4.38
N SER A 10 11.34 0.39 3.83
CA SER A 10 11.64 1.57 4.65
C SER A 10 11.16 2.85 3.96
N GLY A 11 11.17 3.95 4.69
CA GLY A 11 10.98 5.28 4.13
C GLY A 11 9.59 5.53 3.58
N LEU A 12 8.56 5.04 4.28
CA LEU A 12 7.19 5.29 3.84
C LEU A 12 6.88 6.78 3.87
N ASN A 13 6.42 7.31 2.75
CA ASN A 13 6.05 8.70 2.61
C ASN A 13 4.77 8.80 1.78
N ILE A 14 3.84 9.61 2.24
CA ILE A 14 2.57 9.82 1.56
C ILE A 14 2.45 11.30 1.22
N ARG A 15 2.29 11.59 -0.07
CA ARG A 15 2.22 12.96 -0.57
C ARG A 15 0.91 13.17 -1.31
N MET A 16 0.12 14.13 -0.86
CA MET A 16 -1.11 14.50 -1.55
C MET A 16 -0.75 15.32 -2.79
N THR A 17 -1.16 14.83 -3.98
CA THR A 17 -0.87 15.49 -5.24
C THR A 17 -2.04 16.35 -5.73
N ASP A 18 -3.27 16.01 -5.35
CA ASP A 18 -4.45 16.79 -5.70
C ASP A 18 -5.51 16.58 -4.62
N LYS A 19 -5.73 17.62 -3.81
CA LYS A 19 -6.69 17.55 -2.71
C LYS A 19 -8.13 17.44 -3.20
N LYS A 20 -8.46 18.13 -4.28
CA LYS A 20 -9.83 18.12 -4.80
C LYS A 20 -10.22 16.76 -5.33
N GLN A 21 -9.30 16.11 -6.04
CA GLN A 21 -9.55 14.81 -6.63
C GLN A 21 -9.08 13.66 -5.74
N LYS A 22 -8.59 13.98 -4.55
CA LYS A 22 -8.13 13.00 -3.56
C LYS A 22 -7.09 12.05 -4.14
N GLN A 23 -6.12 12.63 -4.86
CA GLN A 23 -5.02 11.89 -5.46
C GLN A 23 -3.79 12.02 -4.58
N LEU A 24 -3.10 10.92 -4.40
CA LEU A 24 -1.87 10.93 -3.62
C LEU A 24 -0.88 9.90 -4.18
N VAL A 25 0.37 10.05 -3.77
CA VAL A 25 1.44 9.12 -4.14
C VAL A 25 2.02 8.57 -2.84
N VAL A 26 2.07 7.24 -2.78
CA VAL A 26 2.71 6.52 -1.68
C VAL A 26 4.08 6.07 -2.17
N SER A 27 5.13 6.47 -1.48
CA SER A 27 6.48 6.06 -1.84
C SER A 27 7.16 5.36 -0.67
N PHE A 28 8.04 4.43 -1.00
CA PHE A 28 8.81 3.68 -0.03
C PHE A 28 9.99 3.04 -0.75
N THR A 29 10.95 2.56 0.04
CA THR A 29 12.16 1.93 -0.50
C THR A 29 12.15 0.44 -0.17
N VAL A 30 12.44 -0.38 -1.19
CA VAL A 30 12.64 -1.82 -1.00
C VAL A 30 14.11 -2.11 -1.25
N THR A 31 14.72 -2.85 -0.35
CA THR A 31 16.13 -3.22 -0.42
C THR A 31 16.25 -4.74 -0.39
N ASN A 32 16.99 -5.29 -1.33
CA ASN A 32 17.32 -6.71 -1.31
C ASN A 32 18.48 -6.90 -0.31
N THR A 33 18.16 -7.47 0.84
CA THR A 33 19.13 -7.69 1.92
C THR A 33 19.77 -9.06 1.88
N GLY A 34 19.35 -9.90 0.92
CA GLY A 34 19.92 -11.22 0.78
C GLY A 34 21.14 -11.23 -0.11
N GLN A 35 21.63 -12.42 -0.39
CA GLN A 35 22.85 -12.62 -1.18
C GLN A 35 22.55 -13.03 -2.62
N ARG A 36 21.27 -13.05 -3.00
CA ARG A 36 20.85 -13.44 -4.33
C ARG A 36 19.97 -12.36 -4.95
N ASP A 37 20.09 -12.23 -6.26
CA ASP A 37 19.18 -11.37 -7.01
C ASP A 37 17.78 -11.99 -6.98
N GLY A 38 16.75 -11.15 -7.01
CA GLY A 38 15.39 -11.68 -6.98
C GLY A 38 14.34 -10.63 -7.24
N TYR A 39 13.11 -11.13 -7.40
CA TYR A 39 11.93 -10.29 -7.57
C TYR A 39 11.22 -10.13 -6.24
N GLU A 40 10.64 -8.96 -6.04
CA GLU A 40 9.72 -8.72 -4.94
C GLU A 40 8.46 -8.08 -5.48
N VAL A 41 7.31 -8.49 -4.96
CA VAL A 41 6.04 -7.83 -5.27
C VAL A 41 5.63 -7.07 -4.01
N ALA A 42 5.77 -5.75 -4.07
CA ALA A 42 5.34 -4.88 -2.99
C ALA A 42 3.85 -4.60 -3.15
N GLN A 43 3.08 -4.80 -2.10
CA GLN A 43 1.63 -4.66 -2.12
C GLN A 43 1.20 -3.52 -1.22
N LEU A 44 0.23 -2.74 -1.69
CA LEU A 44 -0.30 -1.60 -0.95
C LEU A 44 -1.77 -1.85 -0.64
N TYR A 45 -2.10 -1.75 0.63
CA TYR A 45 -3.46 -1.95 1.13
C TYR A 45 -3.97 -0.66 1.74
N VAL A 46 -5.28 -0.48 1.67
CA VAL A 46 -5.97 0.63 2.34
C VAL A 46 -7.02 0.06 3.27
N ARG A 47 -7.05 0.58 4.50
CA ARG A 47 -8.03 0.23 5.51
C ARG A 47 -8.82 1.46 5.88
N ASP A 48 -10.17 1.36 5.81
CA ASP A 48 -11.06 2.44 6.26
C ASP A 48 -11.27 2.29 7.77
N MET A 49 -10.79 3.30 8.52
CA MET A 49 -10.84 3.25 9.98
C MET A 49 -12.20 3.63 10.54
N GLN A 50 -13.13 4.12 9.69
CA GLN A 50 -14.49 4.45 10.09
C GLN A 50 -15.45 3.30 9.94
N SER A 51 -15.00 2.16 9.45
CA SER A 51 -15.85 1.01 9.25
C SER A 51 -16.54 0.61 10.56
N LYS A 52 -17.80 0.24 10.48
CA LYS A 52 -18.57 -0.21 11.64
C LYS A 52 -18.23 -1.64 12.03
N GLU A 53 -17.46 -2.32 11.21
CA GLU A 53 -17.00 -3.66 11.52
C GLU A 53 -16.04 -3.63 12.71
N PRO A 54 -16.05 -4.64 13.57
CA PRO A 54 -15.14 -4.69 14.71
C PRO A 54 -13.67 -4.63 14.29
N ARG A 55 -13.37 -5.17 13.10
CA ARG A 55 -12.04 -5.09 12.50
C ARG A 55 -12.17 -4.63 11.06
N PRO A 56 -11.82 -3.38 10.76
CA PRO A 56 -11.89 -2.92 9.37
C PRO A 56 -11.03 -3.80 8.48
N LEU A 57 -11.60 -4.22 7.37
CA LEU A 57 -10.86 -5.02 6.39
C LEU A 57 -9.95 -4.12 5.60
N LYS A 58 -8.75 -4.61 5.33
CA LYS A 58 -7.86 -3.92 4.40
C LYS A 58 -8.04 -4.52 3.01
N GLU A 59 -7.96 -3.66 2.02
CA GLU A 59 -8.13 -4.05 0.63
C GLU A 59 -6.89 -3.72 -0.18
N LEU A 60 -6.50 -4.61 -1.07
CA LEU A 60 -5.37 -4.39 -1.97
C LEU A 60 -5.75 -3.30 -2.98
N LYS A 61 -5.00 -2.22 -3.02
CA LYS A 61 -5.27 -1.09 -3.92
C LYS A 61 -4.15 -0.85 -4.92
N GLY A 62 -2.99 -1.44 -4.74
CA GLY A 62 -1.91 -1.31 -5.69
C GLY A 62 -0.79 -2.28 -5.41
N PHE A 63 0.07 -2.45 -6.38
CA PHE A 63 1.25 -3.29 -6.23
C PHE A 63 2.28 -2.89 -7.27
N ASP A 64 3.53 -3.29 -7.01
CA ASP A 64 4.60 -3.13 -7.99
C ASP A 64 5.56 -4.31 -7.85
N LYS A 65 5.94 -4.88 -8.97
CA LYS A 65 6.90 -5.97 -9.01
C LYS A 65 8.24 -5.41 -9.44
N VAL A 66 9.26 -5.62 -8.61
CA VAL A 66 10.60 -5.11 -8.89
C VAL A 66 11.62 -6.23 -8.85
N TYR A 67 12.63 -6.11 -9.69
CA TYR A 67 13.79 -6.99 -9.69
C TYR A 67 14.95 -6.24 -9.05
N LEU A 68 15.55 -6.82 -8.02
CA LEU A 68 16.65 -6.20 -7.30
C LEU A 68 17.82 -7.16 -7.21
N LYS A 69 19.00 -6.65 -7.54
CA LYS A 69 20.22 -7.40 -7.32
C LYS A 69 20.51 -7.43 -5.82
N ALA A 70 21.30 -8.43 -5.41
CA ALA A 70 21.70 -8.52 -4.00
C ALA A 70 22.30 -7.19 -3.55
N GLY A 71 21.78 -6.65 -2.46
CA GLY A 71 22.22 -5.37 -1.90
C GLY A 71 21.61 -4.13 -2.56
N GLU A 72 20.85 -4.30 -3.61
CA GLU A 72 20.27 -3.16 -4.33
C GLU A 72 19.01 -2.64 -3.65
N SER A 73 18.84 -1.32 -3.68
CA SER A 73 17.62 -0.65 -3.22
C SER A 73 16.94 0.06 -4.37
N LYS A 74 15.62 0.14 -4.29
CA LYS A 74 14.85 0.91 -5.26
C LYS A 74 13.68 1.59 -4.57
N GLN A 75 13.45 2.85 -4.92
CA GLN A 75 12.28 3.57 -4.45
C GLN A 75 11.09 3.22 -5.35
N ILE A 76 9.99 2.88 -4.72
CA ILE A 76 8.74 2.53 -5.39
C ILE A 76 7.74 3.64 -5.13
N GLU A 77 7.01 4.03 -6.17
CA GLU A 77 5.93 5.00 -6.04
C GLU A 77 4.65 4.40 -6.58
N ILE A 78 3.58 4.46 -5.79
CA ILE A 78 2.27 3.95 -6.18
C ILE A 78 1.27 5.08 -6.03
N GLY A 79 0.61 5.45 -7.13
CA GLY A 79 -0.42 6.47 -7.13
C GLY A 79 -1.76 5.91 -6.70
N LEU A 80 -2.48 6.66 -5.88
CA LEU A 80 -3.85 6.33 -5.50
C LEU A 80 -4.76 7.50 -5.82
N SER A 81 -5.99 7.20 -6.20
CA SER A 81 -7.02 8.19 -6.45
C SER A 81 -8.20 7.93 -5.52
N GLU A 82 -9.26 8.74 -5.64
CA GLU A 82 -10.39 8.68 -4.73
C GLU A 82 -11.01 7.28 -4.63
N ASP A 83 -11.04 6.54 -5.74
CA ASP A 83 -11.64 5.21 -5.76
C ASP A 83 -10.95 4.23 -4.80
N ALA A 84 -9.68 4.46 -4.47
CA ALA A 84 -8.98 3.63 -3.49
C ALA A 84 -9.54 3.77 -2.08
N PHE A 85 -10.30 4.85 -1.82
CA PHE A 85 -10.84 5.18 -0.51
C PHE A 85 -12.36 5.04 -0.46
N GLN A 86 -12.96 4.47 -1.49
CA GLN A 86 -14.39 4.24 -1.54
C GLN A 86 -14.75 2.86 -1.01
N TYR A 87 -15.97 2.73 -0.51
CA TYR A 87 -16.55 1.44 -0.17
C TYR A 87 -17.86 1.27 -0.93
N PHE A 88 -18.27 0.03 -1.13
CA PHE A 88 -19.54 -0.25 -1.80
C PHE A 88 -20.69 -0.18 -0.81
N ASN A 89 -21.64 0.71 -1.07
CA ASN A 89 -22.83 0.86 -0.23
C ASN A 89 -23.97 0.06 -0.87
N ALA A 90 -24.31 -1.08 -0.25
CA ALA A 90 -25.32 -1.99 -0.79
C ALA A 90 -26.70 -1.37 -0.83
N LYS A 91 -27.03 -0.49 0.10
CA LYS A 91 -28.35 0.17 0.13
C LYS A 91 -28.53 1.11 -1.03
N GLN A 92 -27.46 1.79 -1.44
CA GLN A 92 -27.48 2.73 -2.55
C GLN A 92 -27.01 2.09 -3.86
N SER A 93 -26.52 0.86 -3.80
CA SER A 93 -25.96 0.14 -4.94
C SER A 93 -24.91 0.93 -5.68
N ARG A 94 -23.99 1.57 -4.94
CA ARG A 94 -22.93 2.37 -5.56
C ARG A 94 -21.71 2.47 -4.62
N TRP A 95 -20.59 2.86 -5.20
CA TRP A 95 -19.37 3.17 -4.46
C TRP A 95 -19.46 4.56 -3.86
N VAL A 96 -19.05 4.68 -2.61
CA VAL A 96 -19.19 5.92 -1.83
C VAL A 96 -17.87 6.23 -1.13
N PHE A 97 -17.53 7.52 -1.11
CA PHE A 97 -16.42 8.03 -0.30
C PHE A 97 -16.99 8.65 0.98
N GLU A 98 -16.40 8.28 2.11
CA GLU A 98 -16.73 8.85 3.40
C GLU A 98 -15.46 9.45 3.99
N LYS A 99 -15.54 10.72 4.39
CA LYS A 99 -14.42 11.42 5.01
C LYS A 99 -14.00 10.75 6.30
N GLY A 100 -12.73 10.79 6.60
CA GLY A 100 -12.26 10.31 7.87
C GLY A 100 -10.84 9.77 7.80
N GLU A 101 -10.54 8.86 8.72
CA GLU A 101 -9.21 8.30 8.86
C GLU A 101 -9.08 7.01 8.07
N PHE A 102 -7.98 6.91 7.34
CA PHE A 102 -7.62 5.71 6.60
C PHE A 102 -6.21 5.29 6.99
N GLU A 103 -5.91 4.01 6.83
CA GLU A 103 -4.58 3.51 7.04
C GLU A 103 -4.02 2.96 5.74
N ILE A 104 -2.80 3.40 5.40
CA ILE A 104 -2.05 2.89 4.26
C ILE A 104 -1.09 1.84 4.80
N LEU A 105 -1.13 0.64 4.22
CA LEU A 105 -0.29 -0.46 4.66
C LEU A 105 0.49 -1.00 3.45
N VAL A 106 1.78 -1.23 3.65
CA VAL A 106 2.65 -1.73 2.60
C VAL A 106 3.33 -2.99 3.11
N GLY A 107 3.37 -4.01 2.28
CA GLY A 107 4.03 -5.24 2.65
C GLY A 107 4.21 -6.20 1.50
N ALA A 108 4.74 -7.36 1.82
CA ALA A 108 4.97 -8.43 0.85
C ALA A 108 3.71 -9.26 0.62
N SER A 109 2.77 -9.23 1.54
CA SER A 109 1.48 -9.90 1.44
C SER A 109 0.53 -9.31 2.47
N SER A 110 -0.74 -9.73 2.42
CA SER A 110 -1.74 -9.28 3.40
C SER A 110 -1.38 -9.70 4.83
N LYS A 111 -0.55 -10.71 4.98
CA LYS A 111 -0.12 -11.23 6.28
C LYS A 111 1.27 -10.75 6.69
N ASP A 112 1.96 -10.07 5.80
CA ASP A 112 3.32 -9.61 6.03
C ASP A 112 3.40 -8.11 5.76
N ILE A 113 2.77 -7.32 6.64
CA ILE A 113 2.77 -5.87 6.54
C ILE A 113 4.05 -5.34 7.18
N ARG A 114 4.77 -4.51 6.45
CA ARG A 114 6.06 -3.98 6.86
C ARG A 114 6.01 -2.51 7.23
N LEU A 115 5.15 -1.73 6.59
CA LEU A 115 5.04 -0.29 6.84
C LEU A 115 3.56 0.07 6.93
N ALA A 116 3.25 1.04 7.78
CA ALA A 116 1.87 1.52 7.93
C ALA A 116 1.86 2.97 8.35
N GLU A 117 0.89 3.73 7.85
CA GLU A 117 0.72 5.12 8.23
C GLU A 117 -0.75 5.49 8.11
N LYS A 118 -1.26 6.21 9.09
CA LYS A 118 -2.64 6.70 9.08
C LYS A 118 -2.70 8.08 8.44
N ILE A 119 -3.75 8.29 7.66
CA ILE A 119 -3.98 9.59 7.01
C ILE A 119 -5.45 9.98 7.18
N LYS A 120 -5.71 11.27 7.07
CA LYS A 120 -7.08 11.80 7.04
C LYS A 120 -7.40 12.30 5.65
N MET A 121 -8.57 11.91 5.16
CA MET A 121 -9.02 12.31 3.82
C MET A 121 -10.26 13.20 3.89
#